data_24d5a2bd0abd6709b03223f808065b13
#
_entry.id   24d5a2bd0abd6709b03223f808065b13
#
_cell.length_a   1.000
_cell.length_b   1.000
_cell.length_c   1.000
_cell.angle_alpha   90.00
_cell.angle_beta   90.00
_cell.angle_gamma   90.00
#
_symmetry.space_group_name_H-M   'P 1'
#
loop_
_entity.id
_entity.type
_entity.pdbx_description
1 polymer ?
#
loop_
_entity_poly.entity_id
_entity_poly.type
_entity_poly.pdbx_seq_one_letter_code
_entity_poly.pdbx_strand_id
1 'polypeptide(L)'
;MKRLIGVVALIWLGVAAVHTAEAPVRDCEQVTFNAETAEAAEKKCPRISQHALRALGSNVAFFHRLVSAQSPVPVWTAKLNDVRNAAALIPGARPLRVNVLKFAESHRTKNFSVKGAAADPSVQARTVFQVVYADGYVMVDAGMDQQVHKFFGRGVEEPYDSEAARQVERALKGARLVVVTHEHGDHVAGVIRTPLANELAPKTILTRTQVQTLITSPQMPEIRITEEMARRYIVVDYDKYLPLAPGVAVIKAPGHTPGSQMVYVALESGKEYLLIGDTAWHMDGVRSVRGKDAPWVAEDENALMDQLKWLNGLSTEHNLFIVASHDDEEHRDLIQKGLLGRQLE
;
A
#
# COMPACT_ATOMS: atom_id res chain seq x y z
N MET A 1 -4.59 29.16 6.21
CA MET A 1 -5.48 29.58 5.11
C MET A 1 -5.06 30.88 4.40
N LYS A 2 -4.61 31.94 5.08
CA LYS A 2 -4.23 33.23 4.41
C LYS A 2 -2.93 33.18 3.58
N ARG A 3 -2.01 32.25 3.77
CA ARG A 3 -0.77 32.11 2.99
C ARG A 3 -0.90 31.30 1.69
N LEU A 4 -1.92 30.45 1.59
CA LEU A 4 -2.15 29.65 0.38
C LEU A 4 -2.83 30.47 -0.74
N ILE A 5 -3.66 31.44 -0.38
CA ILE A 5 -4.36 32.32 -1.32
C ILE A 5 -3.38 33.26 -2.06
N GLY A 6 -2.28 33.68 -1.41
CA GLY A 6 -1.27 34.54 -2.02
C GLY A 6 -0.44 33.86 -3.13
N VAL A 7 -0.21 32.55 -3.03
CA VAL A 7 0.58 31.79 -4.02
C VAL A 7 -0.24 31.53 -5.29
N VAL A 8 -1.53 31.25 -5.15
CA VAL A 8 -2.43 31.02 -6.29
C VAL A 8 -2.66 32.31 -7.08
N ALA A 9 -2.76 33.46 -6.41
CA ALA A 9 -2.94 34.76 -7.08
C ALA A 9 -1.70 35.17 -7.89
N LEU A 10 -0.49 34.85 -7.46
CA LEU A 10 0.76 35.16 -8.18
C LEU A 10 0.93 34.29 -9.44
N ILE A 11 0.44 33.05 -9.44
CA ILE A 11 0.45 32.17 -10.61
C ILE A 11 -0.51 32.70 -11.69
N TRP A 12 -1.67 33.25 -11.30
CA TRP A 12 -2.66 33.82 -12.22
C TRP A 12 -2.17 35.14 -12.86
N LEU A 13 -1.46 35.97 -12.12
CA LEU A 13 -0.91 37.23 -12.64
C LEU A 13 0.26 37.00 -13.62
N GLY A 14 1.04 35.92 -13.45
CA GLY A 14 2.11 35.56 -14.40
C GLY A 14 1.57 35.06 -15.75
N VAL A 15 0.42 34.40 -15.78
CA VAL A 15 -0.23 33.92 -17.01
C VAL A 15 -0.98 35.04 -17.75
N ALA A 16 -1.53 36.01 -17.03
CA ALA A 16 -2.23 37.15 -17.65
C ALA A 16 -1.31 38.13 -18.37
N ALA A 17 -0.04 38.24 -17.97
CA ALA A 17 0.93 39.15 -18.62
C ALA A 17 1.46 38.63 -19.97
N VAL A 18 1.20 37.35 -20.33
CA VAL A 18 1.64 36.76 -21.61
C VAL A 18 0.56 36.88 -22.72
N HIS A 19 -0.67 37.31 -22.37
CA HIS A 19 -1.81 37.30 -23.30
C HIS A 19 -2.11 38.65 -23.98
N THR A 20 -1.24 39.68 -23.91
CA THR A 20 -1.47 40.98 -24.52
C THR A 20 -0.53 41.33 -25.68
N ALA A 21 0.00 40.34 -26.41
CA ALA A 21 0.67 40.55 -27.68
C ALA A 21 -0.06 39.83 -28.81
N GLU A 22 -0.88 40.56 -29.53
CA GLU A 22 -1.59 40.07 -30.72
C GLU A 22 -0.63 39.64 -31.86
N ALA A 23 -0.62 38.33 -32.19
CA ALA A 23 -0.41 37.79 -33.53
C ALA A 23 -0.66 36.27 -33.51
N PRO A 24 -1.18 35.67 -34.59
CA PRO A 24 -1.64 34.28 -34.58
C PRO A 24 -0.44 33.32 -34.69
N VAL A 25 -0.20 32.58 -33.64
CA VAL A 25 0.76 31.46 -33.65
C VAL A 25 -0.03 30.15 -33.60
N ARG A 26 -0.27 29.56 -34.76
CA ARG A 26 -0.97 28.26 -34.86
C ARG A 26 -0.05 27.05 -34.70
N ASP A 27 1.28 27.20 -34.53
CA ASP A 27 2.22 26.07 -34.61
C ASP A 27 3.17 25.91 -33.41
N CYS A 28 2.87 26.52 -32.24
CA CYS A 28 3.66 26.36 -31.01
C CYS A 28 2.89 25.68 -29.87
N GLU A 29 1.93 24.82 -30.16
CA GLU A 29 1.27 23.98 -29.15
C GLU A 29 2.14 22.75 -28.84
N GLN A 30 2.47 22.59 -27.57
CA GLN A 30 3.18 21.50 -26.94
C GLN A 30 4.73 21.55 -26.98
N VAL A 31 5.30 22.38 -26.14
CA VAL A 31 6.69 22.21 -25.68
C VAL A 31 6.68 22.06 -24.15
N THR A 32 6.93 20.83 -23.69
CA THR A 32 7.25 20.55 -22.29
C THR A 32 8.67 21.05 -22.00
N PHE A 33 8.82 21.98 -21.04
CA PHE A 33 10.11 22.56 -20.68
C PHE A 33 10.90 21.67 -19.72
N ASN A 34 12.08 21.20 -20.15
CA ASN A 34 13.16 20.74 -19.27
C ASN A 34 14.46 21.47 -19.63
N ALA A 35 15.46 21.39 -18.77
CA ALA A 35 16.66 22.25 -18.81
C ALA A 35 17.51 22.17 -20.11
N GLU A 36 17.30 21.17 -20.97
CA GLU A 36 18.02 20.98 -22.24
C GLU A 36 17.38 21.71 -23.43
N THR A 37 16.21 22.34 -23.27
CA THR A 37 15.43 22.90 -24.35
C THR A 37 15.64 24.41 -24.58
N ALA A 38 16.40 25.10 -23.74
CA ALA A 38 16.66 26.53 -23.92
C ALA A 38 17.45 26.80 -25.21
N GLU A 39 18.46 25.98 -25.52
CA GLU A 39 19.31 26.14 -26.70
C GLU A 39 18.61 25.67 -27.99
N ALA A 40 17.65 24.75 -27.88
CA ALA A 40 16.81 24.26 -28.98
C ALA A 40 15.67 25.24 -29.34
N ALA A 41 15.19 26.03 -28.36
CA ALA A 41 14.15 27.03 -28.57
C ALA A 41 14.68 28.25 -29.34
N GLU A 42 15.94 28.62 -29.16
CA GLU A 42 16.58 29.73 -29.84
C GLU A 42 16.70 29.50 -31.37
N LYS A 43 16.82 28.22 -31.79
CA LYS A 43 16.91 27.84 -33.20
C LYS A 43 15.56 27.76 -33.93
N LYS A 44 14.46 27.61 -33.19
CA LYS A 44 13.11 27.40 -33.77
C LYS A 44 12.20 28.64 -33.76
N CYS A 45 12.50 29.66 -32.93
CA CYS A 45 11.71 30.89 -32.85
C CYS A 45 12.61 32.15 -32.81
N PRO A 46 13.07 32.69 -33.91
CA PRO A 46 14.03 33.81 -33.97
C PRO A 46 13.48 35.17 -33.55
N ARG A 47 12.29 35.29 -32.98
CA ARG A 47 11.64 36.55 -32.60
C ARG A 47 11.49 36.77 -31.09
N ILE A 48 12.04 35.91 -30.25
CA ILE A 48 12.03 36.14 -28.81
C ILE A 48 13.20 37.05 -28.45
N SER A 49 12.93 38.28 -27.97
CA SER A 49 13.98 39.23 -27.61
C SER A 49 14.85 38.72 -26.47
N GLN A 50 16.17 39.01 -26.53
CA GLN A 50 17.11 38.65 -25.44
C GLN A 50 16.67 39.14 -24.04
N HIS A 51 15.84 40.20 -24.01
CA HIS A 51 15.27 40.74 -22.77
C HIS A 51 14.23 39.82 -22.16
N ALA A 52 13.41 39.16 -22.97
CA ALA A 52 12.42 38.17 -22.50
C ALA A 52 13.09 36.88 -21.98
N LEU A 53 14.19 36.44 -22.63
CA LEU A 53 14.99 35.30 -22.17
C LEU A 53 15.72 35.55 -20.86
N ARG A 54 16.21 36.79 -20.61
CA ARG A 54 16.82 37.18 -19.32
C ARG A 54 15.78 37.24 -18.20
N ALA A 55 14.58 37.73 -18.45
CA ALA A 55 13.48 37.75 -17.47
C ALA A 55 12.98 36.33 -17.13
N LEU A 56 12.97 35.41 -18.12
CA LEU A 56 12.66 34.01 -17.93
C LEU A 56 13.77 33.28 -17.15
N GLY A 57 15.06 33.56 -17.47
CA GLY A 57 16.20 32.96 -16.77
C GLY A 57 16.27 33.31 -15.27
N SER A 58 15.96 34.57 -14.90
CA SER A 58 15.91 34.98 -13.48
C SER A 58 14.71 34.34 -12.74
N ASN A 59 13.58 34.16 -13.40
CA ASN A 59 12.43 33.49 -12.82
C ASN A 59 12.63 31.98 -12.71
N VAL A 60 13.30 31.33 -13.67
CA VAL A 60 13.65 29.91 -13.60
C VAL A 60 14.64 29.64 -12.48
N ALA A 61 15.66 30.51 -12.25
CA ALA A 61 16.58 30.39 -11.14
C ALA A 61 15.88 30.60 -9.78
N PHE A 62 14.89 31.49 -9.72
CA PHE A 62 14.07 31.69 -8.52
C PHE A 62 13.13 30.50 -8.28
N PHE A 63 12.52 29.95 -9.33
CA PHE A 63 11.74 28.72 -9.27
C PHE A 63 12.59 27.50 -8.89
N HIS A 64 13.80 27.36 -9.45
CA HIS A 64 14.73 26.31 -9.02
C HIS A 64 15.12 26.44 -7.53
N ARG A 65 15.24 27.66 -7.01
CA ARG A 65 15.51 27.89 -5.59
C ARG A 65 14.30 27.68 -4.68
N LEU A 66 13.07 27.87 -5.19
CA LEU A 66 11.83 27.55 -4.50
C LEU A 66 11.51 26.04 -4.55
N VAL A 67 11.85 25.35 -5.65
CA VAL A 67 11.66 23.90 -5.80
C VAL A 67 12.78 23.13 -5.10
N SER A 68 14.00 23.68 -4.99
CA SER A 68 15.09 23.07 -4.23
C SER A 68 15.00 23.28 -2.70
N ALA A 69 14.09 24.14 -2.23
CA ALA A 69 13.59 24.03 -0.86
C ALA A 69 12.56 22.91 -0.79
N GLN A 70 12.95 21.68 -1.16
CA GLN A 70 12.16 20.50 -0.88
C GLN A 70 11.93 20.48 0.62
N SER A 71 10.67 20.69 1.02
CA SER A 71 10.25 20.28 2.36
C SER A 71 10.76 18.86 2.53
N PRO A 72 11.49 18.53 3.61
CA PRO A 72 11.97 17.16 3.79
C PRO A 72 10.79 16.24 3.59
N VAL A 73 10.94 15.24 2.70
CA VAL A 73 9.92 14.21 2.50
C VAL A 73 9.59 13.70 3.89
N PRO A 74 8.33 13.75 4.32
CA PRO A 74 7.99 13.36 5.68
C PRO A 74 8.49 11.94 5.93
N VAL A 75 9.46 11.78 6.83
CA VAL A 75 9.96 10.47 7.25
C VAL A 75 8.78 9.70 7.83
N TRP A 76 8.52 8.50 7.30
CA TRP A 76 7.47 7.66 7.86
C TRP A 76 7.82 7.27 9.31
N THR A 77 6.88 7.45 10.23
CA THR A 77 7.10 7.16 11.64
C THR A 77 5.86 6.57 12.28
N ALA A 78 6.05 5.51 13.08
CA ALA A 78 5.04 4.97 13.98
C ALA A 78 5.62 4.79 15.39
N LYS A 79 4.74 4.79 16.39
CA LYS A 79 5.09 4.49 17.78
C LYS A 79 4.19 3.39 18.29
N LEU A 80 4.78 2.30 18.79
CA LEU A 80 4.01 1.13 19.24
C LEU A 80 2.99 1.48 20.33
N ASN A 81 3.34 2.38 21.27
CA ASN A 81 2.41 2.81 22.30
C ASN A 81 1.19 3.56 21.75
N ASP A 82 1.38 4.36 20.69
CA ASP A 82 0.26 5.05 20.03
C ASP A 82 -0.66 4.04 19.33
N VAL A 83 -0.09 2.99 18.73
CA VAL A 83 -0.84 1.87 18.12
C VAL A 83 -1.63 1.11 19.18
N ARG A 84 -0.99 0.77 20.32
CA ARG A 84 -1.65 0.12 21.48
C ARG A 84 -2.80 0.96 22.01
N ASN A 85 -2.59 2.28 22.10
CA ASN A 85 -3.63 3.23 22.52
C ASN A 85 -4.79 3.25 21.51
N ALA A 86 -4.50 3.31 20.22
CA ALA A 86 -5.53 3.27 19.18
C ALA A 86 -6.36 1.99 19.23
N ALA A 87 -5.72 0.82 19.40
CA ALA A 87 -6.40 -0.47 19.55
C ALA A 87 -7.29 -0.58 20.80
N ALA A 88 -7.00 0.23 21.82
CA ALA A 88 -7.77 0.27 23.07
C ALA A 88 -8.98 1.24 23.01
N LEU A 89 -9.12 2.05 21.94
CA LEU A 89 -10.20 3.06 21.89
C LEU A 89 -11.59 2.47 21.69
N ILE A 90 -11.70 1.32 21.02
CA ILE A 90 -13.00 0.65 20.87
C ILE A 90 -13.22 -0.29 22.06
N PRO A 91 -14.25 -0.05 22.87
CA PRO A 91 -14.53 -0.90 24.03
C PRO A 91 -15.10 -2.26 23.57
N GLY A 92 -14.80 -3.30 24.35
CA GLY A 92 -15.31 -4.65 24.13
C GLY A 92 -14.28 -5.74 24.44
N ALA A 93 -14.69 -7.00 24.32
CA ALA A 93 -13.80 -8.15 24.48
C ALA A 93 -12.74 -8.15 23.36
N ARG A 94 -11.49 -8.39 23.75
CA ARG A 94 -10.39 -8.52 22.79
C ARG A 94 -10.47 -9.85 22.03
N PRO A 95 -9.82 -9.96 20.86
CA PRO A 95 -9.77 -11.21 20.14
C PRO A 95 -9.02 -12.29 20.92
N LEU A 96 -9.40 -13.53 20.66
CA LEU A 96 -8.88 -14.72 21.34
C LEU A 96 -7.64 -15.28 20.63
N ARG A 97 -7.60 -15.19 19.28
CA ARG A 97 -6.52 -15.72 18.44
C ARG A 97 -6.47 -15.08 17.05
N VAL A 98 -5.35 -15.29 16.38
CA VAL A 98 -5.16 -15.01 14.97
C VAL A 98 -4.98 -16.34 14.23
N ASN A 99 -5.76 -16.57 13.18
CA ASN A 99 -5.60 -17.71 12.27
C ASN A 99 -4.98 -17.22 10.96
N VAL A 100 -4.25 -18.12 10.28
CA VAL A 100 -3.74 -17.92 8.91
C VAL A 100 -4.16 -19.11 8.06
N LEU A 101 -4.55 -18.85 6.81
CA LEU A 101 -4.79 -19.89 5.83
C LEU A 101 -4.03 -19.57 4.54
N LYS A 102 -3.14 -20.48 4.14
CA LYS A 102 -2.50 -20.49 2.82
C LYS A 102 -3.43 -21.19 1.83
N PHE A 103 -3.77 -20.49 0.74
CA PHE A 103 -4.63 -21.04 -0.33
C PHE A 103 -3.89 -21.19 -1.66
N ALA A 104 -2.71 -20.58 -1.80
CA ALA A 104 -1.85 -20.72 -2.97
C ALA A 104 -0.40 -20.44 -2.59
N GLU A 105 0.52 -20.66 -3.51
CA GLU A 105 1.93 -20.36 -3.32
C GLU A 105 2.60 -20.04 -4.65
N SER A 106 3.67 -19.25 -4.58
CA SER A 106 4.56 -18.96 -5.71
C SER A 106 5.97 -19.41 -5.38
N HIS A 107 6.58 -20.17 -6.26
CA HIS A 107 7.94 -20.66 -6.09
C HIS A 107 8.93 -19.61 -6.60
N ARG A 108 9.78 -19.15 -5.73
CA ARG A 108 10.76 -18.07 -5.99
C ARG A 108 12.12 -18.46 -5.40
N THR A 109 13.04 -17.54 -5.47
CA THR A 109 14.30 -17.61 -4.71
C THR A 109 14.31 -16.56 -3.61
N LYS A 110 15.04 -16.80 -2.53
CA LYS A 110 15.03 -15.95 -1.33
C LYS A 110 15.45 -14.53 -1.62
N ASN A 111 16.44 -14.35 -2.51
CA ASN A 111 16.90 -13.01 -2.93
C ASN A 111 15.77 -12.16 -3.56
N PHE A 112 14.73 -12.78 -4.13
CA PHE A 112 13.56 -12.07 -4.64
C PHE A 112 12.80 -11.34 -3.51
N SER A 113 12.64 -12.01 -2.36
CA SER A 113 11.94 -11.45 -1.19
C SER A 113 12.84 -10.63 -0.28
N VAL A 114 14.17 -10.84 -0.35
CA VAL A 114 15.19 -10.19 0.49
C VAL A 114 16.38 -9.80 -0.36
N LYS A 115 16.48 -8.56 -0.73
CA LYS A 115 17.54 -8.01 -1.61
C LYS A 115 18.94 -8.39 -1.10
N GLY A 116 19.73 -9.04 -1.96
CA GLY A 116 21.08 -9.46 -1.63
C GLY A 116 21.19 -10.71 -0.74
N ALA A 117 20.10 -11.45 -0.53
CA ALA A 117 20.17 -12.80 0.03
C ALA A 117 20.70 -13.81 -1.00
N ALA A 118 21.03 -15.03 -0.57
CA ALA A 118 21.32 -16.13 -1.47
C ALA A 118 20.09 -16.50 -2.32
N ALA A 119 20.32 -17.05 -3.51
CA ALA A 119 19.25 -17.48 -4.41
C ALA A 119 18.71 -18.88 -4.06
N ASP A 120 18.57 -19.16 -2.76
CA ASP A 120 18.01 -20.42 -2.28
C ASP A 120 16.51 -20.50 -2.64
N PRO A 121 15.98 -21.71 -2.90
CA PRO A 121 14.53 -21.89 -3.11
C PRO A 121 13.73 -21.35 -1.95
N SER A 122 12.66 -20.62 -2.24
CA SER A 122 11.75 -20.01 -1.25
C SER A 122 10.32 -20.07 -1.74
N VAL A 123 9.39 -20.30 -0.83
CA VAL A 123 7.96 -20.28 -1.12
C VAL A 123 7.37 -18.96 -0.64
N GLN A 124 6.76 -18.23 -1.56
CA GLN A 124 5.87 -17.13 -1.22
C GLN A 124 4.45 -17.67 -1.05
N ALA A 125 4.01 -17.79 0.20
CA ALA A 125 2.64 -18.17 0.51
C ALA A 125 1.66 -17.10 0.03
N ARG A 126 0.46 -17.51 -0.41
CA ARG A 126 -0.69 -16.62 -0.62
C ARG A 126 -1.67 -16.90 0.49
N THR A 127 -1.86 -15.91 1.36
CA THR A 127 -2.53 -16.12 2.64
C THR A 127 -3.57 -15.05 2.92
N VAL A 128 -4.51 -15.40 3.79
CA VAL A 128 -5.39 -14.46 4.49
C VAL A 128 -5.31 -14.72 5.99
N PHE A 129 -5.65 -13.72 6.78
CA PHE A 129 -5.68 -13.86 8.23
C PHE A 129 -7.11 -13.66 8.76
N GLN A 130 -7.39 -14.28 9.91
CA GLN A 130 -8.65 -14.17 10.62
C GLN A 130 -8.39 -13.82 12.08
N VAL A 131 -8.93 -12.72 12.54
CA VAL A 131 -8.86 -12.26 13.93
C VAL A 131 -10.14 -12.67 14.60
N VAL A 132 -10.07 -13.66 15.50
CA VAL A 132 -11.23 -14.37 16.07
C VAL A 132 -11.58 -13.81 17.45
N TYR A 133 -12.84 -13.46 17.62
CA TYR A 133 -13.47 -13.09 18.91
C TYR A 133 -14.39 -14.20 19.39
N ALA A 134 -14.91 -14.10 20.60
CA ALA A 134 -15.85 -15.06 21.14
C ALA A 134 -17.18 -15.14 20.34
N ASP A 135 -17.53 -14.08 19.64
CA ASP A 135 -18.83 -13.90 18.99
C ASP A 135 -18.74 -13.61 17.48
N GLY A 136 -17.59 -13.84 16.86
CA GLY A 136 -17.35 -13.66 15.42
C GLY A 136 -15.91 -13.32 15.11
N TYR A 137 -15.65 -12.76 13.90
CA TYR A 137 -14.28 -12.49 13.48
C TYR A 137 -14.18 -11.34 12.45
N VAL A 138 -12.98 -10.83 12.31
CA VAL A 138 -12.55 -9.89 11.28
C VAL A 138 -11.58 -10.62 10.35
N MET A 139 -11.75 -10.48 9.03
CA MET A 139 -10.79 -10.95 8.06
C MET A 139 -9.78 -9.85 7.71
N VAL A 140 -8.52 -10.24 7.55
CA VAL A 140 -7.44 -9.40 7.05
C VAL A 140 -6.98 -9.99 5.73
N ASP A 141 -7.14 -9.20 4.67
CA ASP A 141 -7.04 -9.57 3.28
C ASP A 141 -8.13 -10.55 2.81
N ALA A 142 -8.31 -10.62 1.50
CA ALA A 142 -9.38 -11.37 0.87
C ALA A 142 -8.87 -12.47 -0.06
N GLY A 143 -7.57 -12.52 -0.29
CA GLY A 143 -7.01 -13.46 -1.25
C GLY A 143 -7.40 -13.16 -2.71
N MET A 144 -7.36 -14.19 -3.54
CA MET A 144 -7.62 -14.10 -4.99
C MET A 144 -8.19 -15.39 -5.54
N ASP A 145 -8.78 -15.31 -6.72
CA ASP A 145 -9.16 -16.48 -7.51
C ASP A 145 -7.96 -17.06 -8.30
N GLN A 146 -8.14 -18.25 -8.86
CA GLN A 146 -7.10 -18.96 -9.61
C GLN A 146 -6.64 -18.16 -10.87
N GLN A 147 -7.51 -17.36 -11.48
CA GLN A 147 -7.15 -16.56 -12.66
C GLN A 147 -6.17 -15.46 -12.29
N VAL A 148 -6.42 -14.77 -11.17
CA VAL A 148 -5.48 -13.77 -10.63
C VAL A 148 -4.18 -14.44 -10.19
N HIS A 149 -4.23 -15.64 -9.59
CA HIS A 149 -3.02 -16.38 -9.22
C HIS A 149 -2.11 -16.67 -10.43
N LYS A 150 -2.68 -17.03 -11.58
CA LYS A 150 -1.91 -17.25 -12.83
C LYS A 150 -1.13 -16.02 -13.30
N PHE A 151 -1.60 -14.81 -13.01
CA PHE A 151 -0.87 -13.57 -13.29
C PHE A 151 0.47 -13.54 -12.54
N PHE A 152 0.48 -13.95 -11.25
CA PHE A 152 1.70 -13.98 -10.45
C PHE A 152 2.66 -15.09 -10.88
N GLY A 153 2.17 -16.18 -11.47
CA GLY A 153 2.96 -17.28 -12.04
C GLY A 153 3.73 -16.90 -13.30
N ARG A 154 3.44 -15.73 -13.92
CA ARG A 154 4.12 -15.26 -15.15
C ARG A 154 4.17 -16.29 -16.28
N GLY A 155 3.06 -17.00 -16.47
CA GLY A 155 2.93 -18.08 -17.46
C GLY A 155 3.38 -19.45 -16.98
N VAL A 156 3.83 -19.58 -15.75
CA VAL A 156 4.05 -20.86 -15.07
C VAL A 156 2.83 -21.17 -14.21
N GLU A 157 2.34 -22.40 -14.25
CA GLU A 157 1.30 -22.87 -13.35
C GLU A 157 1.90 -23.14 -11.98
N GLU A 158 1.41 -22.44 -10.96
CA GLU A 158 1.85 -22.57 -9.58
C GLU A 158 0.74 -23.15 -8.71
N PRO A 159 1.08 -23.78 -7.57
CA PRO A 159 0.10 -24.45 -6.72
C PRO A 159 -1.02 -23.52 -6.25
N TYR A 160 -2.27 -23.96 -6.42
CA TYR A 160 -3.48 -23.29 -5.97
C TYR A 160 -4.43 -24.33 -5.36
N ASP A 161 -4.68 -24.19 -4.06
CA ASP A 161 -5.62 -25.05 -3.33
C ASP A 161 -7.04 -24.48 -3.42
N SER A 162 -7.83 -25.07 -4.31
CA SER A 162 -9.21 -24.63 -4.54
C SER A 162 -10.13 -24.90 -3.34
N GLU A 163 -9.83 -25.88 -2.46
CA GLU A 163 -10.61 -26.07 -1.23
C GLU A 163 -10.29 -25.01 -0.20
N ALA A 164 -9.00 -24.71 0.02
CA ALA A 164 -8.59 -23.59 0.86
C ALA A 164 -9.17 -22.26 0.37
N ALA A 165 -9.18 -22.02 -0.95
CA ALA A 165 -9.79 -20.81 -1.53
C ALA A 165 -11.30 -20.75 -1.25
N ARG A 166 -12.03 -21.88 -1.33
CA ARG A 166 -13.45 -21.94 -0.92
C ARG A 166 -13.63 -21.70 0.59
N GLN A 167 -12.68 -22.13 1.43
CA GLN A 167 -12.70 -21.78 2.87
C GLN A 167 -12.53 -20.28 3.08
N VAL A 168 -11.63 -19.62 2.33
CA VAL A 168 -11.48 -18.16 2.35
C VAL A 168 -12.81 -17.50 1.97
N GLU A 169 -13.44 -17.90 0.90
CA GLU A 169 -14.72 -17.32 0.46
C GLU A 169 -15.82 -17.48 1.53
N ARG A 170 -15.94 -18.66 2.15
CA ARG A 170 -16.88 -18.89 3.26
C ARG A 170 -16.56 -17.99 4.46
N ALA A 171 -15.28 -17.85 4.82
CA ALA A 171 -14.87 -17.00 5.92
C ALA A 171 -15.11 -15.52 5.63
N LEU A 172 -14.86 -15.05 4.40
CA LEU A 172 -15.22 -13.69 3.98
C LEU A 172 -16.72 -13.45 4.11
N LYS A 173 -17.55 -14.42 3.71
CA LYS A 173 -19.01 -14.33 3.84
C LYS A 173 -19.46 -14.22 5.29
N GLY A 174 -18.88 -14.96 6.22
CA GLY A 174 -19.20 -14.95 7.64
C GLY A 174 -18.57 -13.80 8.44
N ALA A 175 -17.59 -13.09 7.88
CA ALA A 175 -16.88 -12.02 8.57
C ALA A 175 -17.80 -10.84 8.93
N ARG A 176 -17.55 -10.21 10.09
CA ARG A 176 -18.16 -8.94 10.47
C ARG A 176 -17.56 -7.78 9.67
N LEU A 177 -16.25 -7.80 9.49
CA LEU A 177 -15.48 -6.84 8.70
C LEU A 177 -14.41 -7.58 7.91
N VAL A 178 -14.06 -7.02 6.77
CA VAL A 178 -12.87 -7.38 5.99
C VAL A 178 -12.01 -6.12 5.88
N VAL A 179 -10.77 -6.18 6.30
CA VAL A 179 -9.79 -5.09 6.11
C VAL A 179 -8.73 -5.55 5.12
N VAL A 180 -8.47 -4.73 4.11
CA VAL A 180 -7.48 -5.04 3.07
C VAL A 180 -6.19 -4.29 3.38
N THR A 181 -5.06 -5.02 3.48
CA THR A 181 -3.77 -4.40 3.77
C THR A 181 -3.31 -3.48 2.64
N HIS A 182 -3.54 -3.88 1.38
CA HIS A 182 -3.22 -3.06 0.22
C HIS A 182 -3.96 -3.55 -1.04
N GLU A 183 -3.91 -2.77 -2.09
CA GLU A 183 -4.73 -2.92 -3.29
C GLU A 183 -4.18 -3.86 -4.37
N HIS A 184 -3.21 -4.73 -4.07
CA HIS A 184 -2.76 -5.76 -5.02
C HIS A 184 -3.73 -6.94 -5.13
N GLY A 185 -3.67 -7.62 -6.27
CA GLY A 185 -4.64 -8.66 -6.64
C GLY A 185 -4.74 -9.81 -5.65
N ASP A 186 -3.63 -10.26 -5.08
CA ASP A 186 -3.58 -11.35 -4.13
C ASP A 186 -4.11 -11.00 -2.71
N HIS A 187 -4.40 -9.73 -2.47
CA HIS A 187 -4.98 -9.22 -1.21
C HIS A 187 -6.43 -8.77 -1.37
N VAL A 188 -6.79 -8.18 -2.53
CA VAL A 188 -8.10 -7.53 -2.70
C VAL A 188 -9.05 -8.27 -3.63
N ALA A 189 -8.56 -9.14 -4.52
CA ALA A 189 -9.40 -9.74 -5.56
C ALA A 189 -10.58 -10.56 -5.00
N GLY A 190 -10.42 -11.21 -3.85
CA GLY A 190 -11.46 -12.01 -3.22
C GLY A 190 -12.70 -11.23 -2.79
N VAL A 191 -12.65 -9.89 -2.64
CA VAL A 191 -13.82 -9.04 -2.40
C VAL A 191 -14.32 -8.33 -3.65
N ILE A 192 -13.54 -8.29 -4.74
CA ILE A 192 -13.92 -7.62 -5.99
C ILE A 192 -14.46 -8.61 -7.02
N ARG A 193 -13.82 -9.78 -7.17
CA ARG A 193 -14.02 -10.72 -8.28
C ARG A 193 -14.94 -11.91 -7.94
N THR A 194 -15.36 -12.02 -6.70
CA THR A 194 -16.28 -13.08 -6.25
C THR A 194 -17.73 -12.81 -6.67
N PRO A 195 -18.56 -13.86 -6.88
CA PRO A 195 -20.01 -13.69 -6.98
C PRO A 195 -20.64 -12.99 -5.76
N LEU A 196 -19.96 -13.03 -4.60
CA LEU A 196 -20.40 -12.42 -3.36
C LEU A 196 -20.00 -10.93 -3.23
N ALA A 197 -19.40 -10.30 -4.25
CA ALA A 197 -18.86 -8.94 -4.16
C ALA A 197 -19.88 -7.91 -3.60
N ASN A 198 -21.14 -8.00 -4.00
CA ASN A 198 -22.19 -7.11 -3.49
C ASN A 198 -22.53 -7.34 -2.01
N GLU A 199 -22.37 -8.57 -1.51
CA GLU A 199 -22.59 -8.92 -0.10
C GLU A 199 -21.36 -8.52 0.76
N LEU A 200 -20.15 -8.63 0.18
CA LEU A 200 -18.91 -8.34 0.87
C LEU A 200 -18.57 -6.85 0.93
N ALA A 201 -18.88 -6.09 -0.10
CA ALA A 201 -18.52 -4.68 -0.19
C ALA A 201 -19.00 -3.85 1.03
N PRO A 202 -20.23 -3.97 1.56
CA PRO A 202 -20.71 -3.18 2.70
C PRO A 202 -20.01 -3.46 4.03
N LYS A 203 -19.18 -4.50 4.10
CA LYS A 203 -18.37 -4.86 5.28
C LYS A 203 -16.86 -4.91 4.99
N THR A 204 -16.45 -4.47 3.80
CA THR A 204 -15.04 -4.37 3.41
C THR A 204 -14.57 -2.93 3.54
N ILE A 205 -13.50 -2.75 4.31
CA ILE A 205 -12.84 -1.47 4.53
C ILE A 205 -11.69 -1.32 3.54
N LEU A 206 -11.76 -0.26 2.75
CA LEU A 206 -10.69 0.19 1.85
C LEU A 206 -10.30 1.62 2.22
N THR A 207 -9.02 1.94 2.10
CA THR A 207 -8.60 3.35 2.21
C THR A 207 -9.01 4.11 0.95
N ARG A 208 -9.17 5.43 1.07
CA ARG A 208 -9.41 6.30 -0.10
C ARG A 208 -8.34 6.11 -1.17
N THR A 209 -7.09 5.93 -0.75
CA THR A 209 -5.96 5.71 -1.67
C THR A 209 -6.08 4.37 -2.39
N GLN A 210 -6.43 3.29 -1.69
CA GLN A 210 -6.70 1.98 -2.32
C GLN A 210 -7.79 2.09 -3.38
N VAL A 211 -8.91 2.73 -3.03
CA VAL A 211 -10.02 2.95 -3.96
C VAL A 211 -9.55 3.75 -5.19
N GLN A 212 -8.81 4.82 -4.98
CA GLN A 212 -8.29 5.63 -6.07
C GLN A 212 -7.39 4.82 -7.01
N THR A 213 -6.49 4.02 -6.47
CA THR A 213 -5.60 3.13 -7.25
C THR A 213 -6.42 2.09 -8.02
N LEU A 214 -7.38 1.43 -7.37
CA LEU A 214 -8.24 0.42 -8.00
C LEU A 214 -9.08 1.00 -9.16
N ILE A 215 -9.46 2.27 -9.10
CA ILE A 215 -10.19 2.95 -10.19
C ILE A 215 -9.25 3.35 -11.33
N THR A 216 -8.11 3.99 -11.02
CA THR A 216 -7.29 4.69 -12.02
C THR A 216 -6.16 3.84 -12.59
N SER A 217 -5.44 3.12 -11.74
CA SER A 217 -4.22 2.38 -12.09
C SER A 217 -4.06 1.08 -11.29
N PRO A 218 -5.04 0.16 -11.35
CA PRO A 218 -4.91 -1.11 -10.64
C PRO A 218 -3.72 -1.93 -11.15
N GLN A 219 -3.17 -2.79 -10.30
CA GLN A 219 -2.06 -3.69 -10.65
C GLN A 219 -2.36 -4.51 -11.91
N MET A 220 -3.62 -4.87 -12.12
CA MET A 220 -4.12 -5.60 -13.30
C MET A 220 -5.55 -5.15 -13.62
N PRO A 221 -5.97 -5.21 -14.90
CA PRO A 221 -7.33 -4.79 -15.30
C PRO A 221 -8.44 -5.53 -14.57
N GLU A 222 -8.22 -6.78 -14.20
CA GLU A 222 -9.21 -7.69 -13.62
C GLU A 222 -9.70 -7.26 -12.24
N ILE A 223 -8.90 -6.46 -11.50
CA ILE A 223 -9.30 -5.92 -10.18
C ILE A 223 -9.76 -4.46 -10.25
N ARG A 224 -9.92 -3.90 -11.46
CA ARG A 224 -10.43 -2.54 -11.60
C ARG A 224 -11.86 -2.44 -11.08
N ILE A 225 -12.13 -1.41 -10.29
CA ILE A 225 -13.47 -1.07 -9.86
C ILE A 225 -13.93 0.24 -10.49
N THR A 226 -15.23 0.42 -10.58
CA THR A 226 -15.85 1.69 -10.97
C THR A 226 -16.14 2.55 -9.74
N GLU A 227 -16.39 3.86 -9.94
CA GLU A 227 -16.85 4.73 -8.86
C GLU A 227 -18.17 4.24 -8.24
N GLU A 228 -19.06 3.63 -9.03
CA GLU A 228 -20.29 3.05 -8.53
C GLU A 228 -20.03 1.86 -7.60
N MET A 229 -19.12 0.97 -7.98
CA MET A 229 -18.69 -0.13 -7.11
C MET A 229 -18.03 0.40 -5.83
N ALA A 230 -17.18 1.42 -5.95
CA ALA A 230 -16.48 2.02 -4.82
C ALA A 230 -17.43 2.55 -3.73
N ARG A 231 -18.60 3.07 -4.11
CA ARG A 231 -19.64 3.58 -3.16
C ARG A 231 -20.24 2.50 -2.27
N ARG A 232 -20.04 1.23 -2.58
CA ARG A 232 -20.56 0.10 -1.79
C ARG A 232 -19.62 -0.31 -0.66
N TYR A 233 -18.32 0.05 -0.74
CA TYR A 233 -17.32 -0.25 0.26
C TYR A 233 -17.33 0.76 1.41
N ILE A 234 -16.82 0.37 2.56
CA ILE A 234 -16.54 1.29 3.67
C ILE A 234 -15.21 1.98 3.34
N VAL A 235 -15.28 3.22 2.82
CA VAL A 235 -14.09 3.98 2.44
C VAL A 235 -13.65 4.85 3.61
N VAL A 236 -12.44 4.63 4.09
CA VAL A 236 -11.85 5.36 5.20
C VAL A 236 -10.68 6.22 4.76
N ASP A 237 -10.45 7.31 5.52
CA ASP A 237 -9.27 8.16 5.39
C ASP A 237 -8.82 8.54 6.80
N TYR A 238 -7.52 8.41 7.09
CA TYR A 238 -6.97 8.67 8.41
C TYR A 238 -5.49 9.03 8.29
N ASP A 239 -4.96 9.72 9.31
CA ASP A 239 -3.57 10.20 9.29
C ASP A 239 -2.56 9.07 9.52
N LYS A 240 -2.59 8.45 10.72
CA LYS A 240 -1.60 7.45 11.14
C LYS A 240 -2.24 6.14 11.59
N TYR A 241 -3.25 6.22 12.45
CA TYR A 241 -3.87 5.06 13.09
C TYR A 241 -5.39 5.13 12.99
N LEU A 242 -6.01 3.99 12.72
CA LEU A 242 -7.46 3.83 12.70
C LEU A 242 -7.85 2.75 13.70
N PRO A 243 -8.55 3.04 14.80
CA PRO A 243 -9.21 2.02 15.61
C PRO A 243 -10.21 1.24 14.75
N LEU A 244 -10.12 -0.10 14.75
CA LEU A 244 -10.95 -0.92 13.86
C LEU A 244 -11.99 -1.75 14.61
N ALA A 245 -11.57 -2.41 15.67
CA ALA A 245 -12.39 -3.25 16.53
C ALA A 245 -11.72 -3.34 17.91
N PRO A 246 -12.38 -3.89 18.96
CA PRO A 246 -11.75 -4.06 20.26
C PRO A 246 -10.42 -4.82 20.15
N GLY A 247 -9.32 -4.21 20.57
CA GLY A 247 -7.98 -4.77 20.46
C GLY A 247 -7.35 -4.72 19.06
N VAL A 248 -7.98 -4.09 18.05
CA VAL A 248 -7.46 -4.01 16.68
C VAL A 248 -7.35 -2.58 16.21
N ALA A 249 -6.19 -2.22 15.67
CA ALA A 249 -5.96 -0.95 15.00
C ALA A 249 -5.23 -1.13 13.67
N VAL A 250 -5.45 -0.22 12.75
CA VAL A 250 -4.76 -0.17 11.45
C VAL A 250 -3.75 0.96 11.46
N ILE A 251 -2.59 0.73 10.88
CA ILE A 251 -1.47 1.67 10.77
C ILE A 251 -1.29 2.04 9.30
N LYS A 252 -1.36 3.32 8.97
CA LYS A 252 -1.07 3.81 7.62
C LYS A 252 0.41 3.60 7.31
N ALA A 253 0.70 2.83 6.28
CA ALA A 253 2.06 2.41 5.92
C ALA A 253 2.29 2.45 4.39
N PRO A 254 2.10 3.62 3.73
CA PRO A 254 2.37 3.74 2.31
C PRO A 254 3.84 3.43 2.03
N GLY A 255 4.12 2.68 0.97
CA GLY A 255 5.48 2.27 0.62
C GLY A 255 5.46 1.17 -0.43
N HIS A 256 4.95 -0.01 -0.08
CA HIS A 256 4.74 -1.10 -1.05
C HIS A 256 3.71 -0.70 -2.11
N THR A 257 2.58 -0.15 -1.67
CA THR A 257 1.64 0.60 -2.50
C THR A 257 1.28 1.91 -1.81
N PRO A 258 0.71 2.89 -2.53
CA PRO A 258 0.21 4.11 -1.91
C PRO A 258 -0.87 3.88 -0.84
N GLY A 259 -1.66 2.81 -0.98
CA GLY A 259 -2.74 2.45 -0.06
C GLY A 259 -2.36 1.47 1.04
N SER A 260 -1.08 1.10 1.16
CA SER A 260 -0.62 0.10 2.14
C SER A 260 -0.87 0.51 3.58
N GLN A 261 -1.25 -0.48 4.38
CA GLN A 261 -1.50 -0.39 5.81
C GLN A 261 -1.13 -1.70 6.51
N MET A 262 -0.74 -1.62 7.79
CA MET A 262 -0.50 -2.77 8.65
C MET A 262 -1.66 -2.94 9.63
N VAL A 263 -1.91 -4.15 10.11
CA VAL A 263 -2.96 -4.43 11.09
C VAL A 263 -2.33 -4.91 12.39
N TYR A 264 -2.56 -4.16 13.45
CA TYR A 264 -2.16 -4.53 14.81
C TYR A 264 -3.31 -5.20 15.54
N VAL A 265 -3.01 -6.28 16.27
CA VAL A 265 -3.98 -7.08 17.02
C VAL A 265 -3.44 -7.35 18.43
N ALA A 266 -4.17 -6.93 19.47
CA ALA A 266 -3.89 -7.26 20.86
C ALA A 266 -4.90 -8.29 21.36
N LEU A 267 -4.45 -9.51 21.65
CA LEU A 267 -5.30 -10.58 22.17
C LEU A 267 -5.65 -10.38 23.65
N GLU A 268 -6.70 -11.06 24.07
CA GLU A 268 -7.09 -11.17 25.48
C GLU A 268 -5.97 -11.80 26.35
N SER A 269 -5.21 -12.73 25.78
CA SER A 269 -4.05 -13.38 26.42
C SER A 269 -2.85 -12.47 26.66
N GLY A 270 -2.86 -11.23 26.17
CA GLY A 270 -1.74 -10.30 26.23
C GLY A 270 -0.70 -10.50 25.11
N LYS A 271 -0.90 -11.47 24.20
CA LYS A 271 -0.10 -11.57 22.97
C LYS A 271 -0.53 -10.49 21.99
N GLU A 272 0.43 -9.98 21.23
CA GLU A 272 0.21 -8.94 20.23
C GLU A 272 0.70 -9.43 18.87
N TYR A 273 0.02 -9.04 17.80
CA TYR A 273 0.41 -9.34 16.43
C TYR A 273 0.47 -8.06 15.61
N LEU A 274 1.42 -8.02 14.69
CA LEU A 274 1.54 -6.98 13.69
C LEU A 274 1.58 -7.66 12.32
N LEU A 275 0.44 -7.67 11.63
CA LEU A 275 0.30 -8.18 10.28
C LEU A 275 0.74 -7.07 9.33
N ILE A 276 1.91 -7.21 8.73
CA ILE A 276 2.59 -6.11 8.02
C ILE A 276 2.28 -6.05 6.53
N GLY A 277 1.35 -6.90 6.04
CA GLY A 277 1.09 -7.01 4.61
C GLY A 277 2.40 -7.27 3.84
N ASP A 278 2.59 -6.49 2.79
CA ASP A 278 3.74 -6.59 1.89
C ASP A 278 4.84 -5.56 2.15
N THR A 279 4.89 -4.98 3.33
CA THR A 279 6.05 -4.18 3.75
C THR A 279 7.34 -5.01 3.64
N ALA A 280 7.27 -6.29 4.00
CA ALA A 280 8.26 -7.30 3.65
C ALA A 280 7.54 -8.57 3.17
N TRP A 281 8.16 -9.32 2.24
CA TRP A 281 7.64 -10.63 1.81
C TRP A 281 8.21 -11.79 2.61
N HIS A 282 9.31 -11.56 3.33
CA HIS A 282 9.99 -12.54 4.17
C HIS A 282 10.53 -11.85 5.42
N MET A 283 10.44 -12.50 6.57
CA MET A 283 10.86 -11.91 7.85
C MET A 283 12.38 -11.63 7.95
N ASP A 284 13.20 -12.30 7.15
CA ASP A 284 14.62 -11.94 7.05
C ASP A 284 14.81 -10.53 6.45
N GLY A 285 13.89 -10.02 5.64
CA GLY A 285 13.86 -8.63 5.19
C GLY A 285 13.72 -7.66 6.36
N VAL A 286 12.81 -7.97 7.30
CA VAL A 286 12.65 -7.21 8.56
C VAL A 286 13.89 -7.35 9.44
N ARG A 287 14.37 -8.58 9.67
CA ARG A 287 15.52 -8.88 10.56
C ARG A 287 16.81 -8.20 10.07
N SER A 288 17.01 -8.13 8.76
CA SER A 288 18.22 -7.54 8.15
C SER A 288 18.05 -6.12 7.63
N VAL A 289 16.85 -5.54 7.76
CA VAL A 289 16.48 -4.23 7.22
C VAL A 289 16.80 -4.13 5.72
N ARG A 290 16.29 -5.09 4.95
CA ARG A 290 16.46 -5.16 3.49
C ARG A 290 15.12 -5.25 2.79
N GLY A 291 14.95 -4.42 1.76
CA GLY A 291 13.79 -4.49 0.86
C GLY A 291 13.81 -5.71 -0.05
N LYS A 292 12.87 -5.76 -0.96
CA LYS A 292 12.69 -6.79 -1.98
C LYS A 292 13.55 -6.49 -3.22
N ASP A 293 13.88 -7.51 -4.01
CA ASP A 293 14.49 -7.35 -5.33
C ASP A 293 13.43 -7.56 -6.42
N ALA A 294 12.50 -6.61 -6.47
CA ALA A 294 11.34 -6.65 -7.35
C ALA A 294 11.11 -5.27 -8.02
N PRO A 295 12.01 -4.83 -8.90
CA PRO A 295 11.98 -3.47 -9.47
C PRO A 295 10.75 -3.18 -10.33
N TRP A 296 9.97 -4.19 -10.72
CA TRP A 296 8.69 -4.02 -11.42
C TRP A 296 7.53 -3.66 -10.49
N VAL A 297 7.71 -3.74 -9.17
CA VAL A 297 6.78 -3.18 -8.20
C VAL A 297 7.24 -1.75 -7.93
N ALA A 298 6.39 -0.77 -8.22
CA ALA A 298 6.72 0.65 -8.06
C ALA A 298 6.63 1.06 -6.58
N GLU A 299 7.60 0.63 -5.76
CA GLU A 299 7.65 0.87 -4.32
C GLU A 299 8.31 2.22 -3.99
N ASP A 300 7.85 2.88 -2.93
CA ASP A 300 8.61 3.93 -2.27
C ASP A 300 9.67 3.27 -1.35
N GLU A 301 10.88 3.08 -1.88
CA GLU A 301 11.97 2.43 -1.15
C GLU A 301 12.32 3.18 0.15
N ASN A 302 12.22 4.50 0.19
CA ASN A 302 12.54 5.29 1.39
C ASN A 302 11.54 5.03 2.51
N ALA A 303 10.25 5.10 2.20
CA ALA A 303 9.19 4.80 3.14
C ALA A 303 9.28 3.35 3.65
N LEU A 304 9.54 2.38 2.76
CA LEU A 304 9.74 0.98 3.14
C LEU A 304 10.95 0.79 4.05
N MET A 305 12.07 1.45 3.77
CA MET A 305 13.26 1.36 4.64
C MET A 305 13.00 1.92 6.04
N ASP A 306 12.23 3.00 6.17
CA ASP A 306 11.85 3.53 7.47
C ASP A 306 10.91 2.56 8.21
N GLN A 307 9.96 1.94 7.51
CA GLN A 307 9.08 0.92 8.05
C GLN A 307 9.87 -0.32 8.51
N LEU A 308 10.80 -0.83 7.70
CA LEU A 308 11.64 -1.97 8.06
C LEU A 308 12.52 -1.69 9.27
N LYS A 309 13.10 -0.48 9.39
CA LYS A 309 13.87 -0.06 10.59
C LYS A 309 13.00 -0.06 11.83
N TRP A 310 11.79 0.50 11.72
CA TRP A 310 10.84 0.50 12.83
C TRP A 310 10.44 -0.91 13.25
N LEU A 311 10.10 -1.79 12.30
CA LEU A 311 9.75 -3.18 12.55
C LEU A 311 10.92 -3.95 13.18
N ASN A 312 12.15 -3.76 12.69
CA ASN A 312 13.34 -4.37 13.25
C ASN A 312 13.56 -3.94 14.71
N GLY A 313 13.35 -2.65 15.02
CA GLY A 313 13.43 -2.12 16.38
C GLY A 313 12.42 -2.74 17.35
N LEU A 314 11.30 -3.30 16.85
CA LEU A 314 10.30 -4.00 17.66
C LEU A 314 10.67 -5.45 17.98
N SER A 315 11.75 -5.98 17.46
CA SER A 315 12.20 -7.38 17.68
C SER A 315 12.49 -7.73 19.13
N THR A 316 12.64 -6.72 20.01
CA THR A 316 12.85 -6.88 21.46
C THR A 316 11.54 -6.97 22.26
N GLU A 317 10.40 -6.74 21.63
CA GLU A 317 9.07 -6.81 22.28
C GLU A 317 8.64 -8.27 22.41
N HIS A 318 8.80 -8.85 23.60
CA HIS A 318 8.65 -10.30 23.84
C HIS A 318 7.28 -10.90 23.48
N ASN A 319 6.19 -10.11 23.55
CA ASN A 319 4.83 -10.59 23.30
C ASN A 319 4.29 -10.15 21.93
N LEU A 320 5.10 -9.47 21.11
CA LEU A 320 4.71 -8.97 19.80
C LEU A 320 5.28 -9.88 18.70
N PHE A 321 4.39 -10.42 17.89
CA PHE A 321 4.70 -11.26 16.73
C PHE A 321 4.47 -10.47 15.46
N ILE A 322 5.54 -10.20 14.70
CA ILE A 322 5.47 -9.55 13.39
C ILE A 322 5.27 -10.63 12.35
N VAL A 323 4.27 -10.47 11.46
CA VAL A 323 3.88 -11.49 10.49
C VAL A 323 3.75 -10.85 9.12
N ALA A 324 4.59 -11.28 8.17
CA ALA A 324 4.50 -10.91 6.77
C ALA A 324 3.47 -11.81 6.05
N SER A 325 2.82 -11.30 4.98
CA SER A 325 1.78 -12.06 4.28
C SER A 325 2.30 -13.26 3.49
N HIS A 326 3.57 -13.27 3.09
CA HIS A 326 4.11 -14.23 2.13
C HIS A 326 5.19 -15.17 2.68
N ASP A 327 5.54 -15.09 3.98
CA ASP A 327 6.58 -15.91 4.59
C ASP A 327 6.04 -17.29 5.04
N ASP A 328 6.09 -18.28 4.17
CA ASP A 328 5.64 -19.63 4.45
C ASP A 328 6.42 -20.30 5.60
N GLU A 329 7.71 -20.00 5.73
CA GLU A 329 8.56 -20.56 6.78
C GLU A 329 8.15 -20.03 8.16
N GLU A 330 7.98 -18.72 8.28
CA GLU A 330 7.54 -18.07 9.52
C GLU A 330 6.12 -18.50 9.91
N HIS A 331 5.20 -18.61 8.94
CA HIS A 331 3.83 -19.08 9.23
C HIS A 331 3.84 -20.50 9.79
N ARG A 332 4.61 -21.42 9.20
CA ARG A 332 4.72 -22.80 9.71
C ARG A 332 5.32 -22.85 11.12
N ASP A 333 6.35 -22.06 11.38
CA ASP A 333 6.99 -21.97 12.71
C ASP A 333 6.00 -21.44 13.76
N LEU A 334 5.29 -20.35 13.44
CA LEU A 334 4.29 -19.77 14.36
C LEU A 334 3.10 -20.72 14.60
N ILE A 335 2.66 -21.46 13.60
CA ILE A 335 1.63 -22.49 13.75
C ILE A 335 2.14 -23.63 14.66
N GLN A 336 3.35 -24.12 14.43
CA GLN A 336 3.94 -25.19 15.24
C GLN A 336 4.08 -24.78 16.71
N LYS A 337 4.36 -23.52 16.98
CA LYS A 337 4.44 -22.94 18.31
C LYS A 337 3.08 -22.64 18.95
N GLY A 338 1.97 -22.86 18.25
CA GLY A 338 0.61 -22.53 18.73
C GLY A 338 0.36 -21.02 18.85
N LEU A 339 1.11 -20.22 18.08
CA LEU A 339 0.97 -18.77 18.03
C LEU A 339 0.02 -18.31 16.92
N LEU A 340 -0.08 -19.05 15.82
CA LEU A 340 -1.11 -18.87 14.81
C LEU A 340 -1.99 -20.12 14.71
N GLY A 341 -3.28 -19.92 14.51
CA GLY A 341 -4.20 -21.01 14.17
C GLY A 341 -4.08 -21.37 12.69
N ARG A 342 -4.33 -22.63 12.34
CA ARG A 342 -4.14 -23.17 10.99
C ARG A 342 -5.41 -23.16 10.12
N GLN A 343 -6.57 -23.00 10.73
CA GLN A 343 -7.87 -23.11 10.04
C GLN A 343 -8.70 -21.86 10.29
N LEU A 344 -9.46 -21.44 9.27
CA LEU A 344 -10.49 -20.42 9.41
C LEU A 344 -11.77 -21.01 10.02
N GLU A 345 -12.52 -20.19 10.74
CA GLU A 345 -13.82 -20.52 11.34
C GLU A 345 -14.98 -20.16 10.43
#